data_919049fef7de914784e5aad8b7482113
#
_entry.id   919049fef7de914784e5aad8b7482113
#
_cell.length_a   1.000
_cell.length_b   1.000
_cell.length_c   1.000
_cell.angle_alpha   90.00
_cell.angle_beta   90.00
_cell.angle_gamma   90.00
#
_symmetry.space_group_name_H-M   'P 1'
#
loop_
_entity.id
_entity.type
_entity.pdbx_description
1 polymer ?
#
loop_
_entity_poly.entity_id
_entity_poly.type
_entity_poly.pdbx_seq_one_letter_code
_entity_poly.pdbx_strand_id
1 'polypeptide(L)'
;MKIAIFVDTYGTVLPFFSSGVVEIYSDESGAWKCIHQVPMDLSHEPSMNEVLRNVRMLFSEFDGCNLLVLENVQGIAGSYLSDFQIGVWKFKGLFLEEGLLNHIRQEVEKAILEREQMHMVAAPQIGLAKKRHRKDKPYKINVL
;
A
#
# COMPACT_ATOMS: atom_id res chain seq x y z
N MET A 1 11.06 5.52 -2.67
CA MET A 1 9.79 4.87 -2.32
C MET A 1 9.22 5.47 -1.04
N LYS A 2 7.93 5.69 -1.03
CA LYS A 2 7.21 6.17 0.15
C LYS A 2 6.14 5.17 0.56
N ILE A 3 6.06 4.91 1.85
CA ILE A 3 5.11 3.95 2.41
C ILE A 3 4.37 4.61 3.57
N ALA A 4 3.05 4.53 3.58
CA ALA A 4 2.22 5.01 4.66
C ALA A 4 1.81 3.85 5.57
N ILE A 5 1.87 4.05 6.87
CA ILE A 5 1.54 3.03 7.85
C ILE A 5 0.56 3.60 8.87
N PHE A 6 -0.55 2.90 9.06
CA PHE A 6 -1.58 3.33 10.02
C PHE A 6 -1.36 2.63 11.35
N VAL A 7 -1.01 3.39 12.38
CA VAL A 7 -0.62 2.84 13.69
C VAL A 7 -1.30 3.59 14.83
N ASP A 8 -1.39 2.92 15.98
CA ASP A 8 -1.81 3.55 17.22
C ASP A 8 -0.62 4.18 17.95
N THR A 9 -0.86 4.67 19.16
CA THR A 9 0.19 5.33 19.96
C THR A 9 1.29 4.38 20.40
N TYR A 10 1.06 3.08 20.34
CA TYR A 10 2.04 2.07 20.75
C TYR A 10 2.80 1.49 19.56
N GLY A 11 2.49 1.94 18.35
CA GLY A 11 3.12 1.43 17.15
C GLY A 11 2.47 0.16 16.61
N THR A 12 1.31 -0.22 17.12
CA THR A 12 0.58 -1.37 16.58
C THR A 12 -0.14 -0.95 15.29
N VAL A 13 0.03 -1.76 14.25
CA VAL A 13 -0.65 -1.51 12.98
C VAL A 13 -2.15 -1.74 13.15
N LEU A 14 -2.94 -0.80 12.63
CA LEU A 14 -4.39 -0.77 12.83
C LEU A 14 -5.16 -1.27 11.63
N PRO A 15 -6.37 -1.82 11.84
CA PRO A 15 -7.30 -2.05 10.75
C PRO A 15 -7.82 -0.72 10.19
N PHE A 16 -8.42 -0.78 9.01
CA PHE A 16 -8.81 0.42 8.28
C PHE A 16 -9.77 1.33 9.09
N PHE A 17 -10.82 0.74 9.66
CA PHE A 17 -11.79 1.53 10.44
C PHE A 17 -11.33 1.70 11.88
N SER A 18 -10.35 2.56 12.07
CA SER A 18 -9.77 2.81 13.38
C SER A 18 -9.40 4.29 13.51
N SER A 19 -8.97 4.66 14.69
CA SER A 19 -8.46 5.99 14.98
C SER A 19 -6.99 5.87 15.35
N GLY A 20 -6.14 6.60 14.68
CA GLY A 20 -4.71 6.55 14.94
C GLY A 20 -3.95 7.59 14.15
N VAL A 21 -2.73 7.26 13.78
CA VAL A 21 -1.84 8.15 13.05
C VAL A 21 -1.33 7.43 11.82
N VAL A 22 -1.37 8.12 10.69
CA VAL A 22 -0.70 7.65 9.48
C VAL A 22 0.69 8.23 9.47
N GLU A 23 1.69 7.34 9.51
CA GLU A 23 3.09 7.72 9.42
C GLU A 23 3.57 7.43 8.02
N ILE A 24 4.19 8.41 7.37
CA ILE A 24 4.70 8.26 6.02
C ILE A 24 6.21 8.20 6.07
N TYR A 25 6.76 7.13 5.54
CA TYR A 25 8.19 6.88 5.50
C TYR A 25 8.71 6.97 4.09
N SER A 26 9.90 7.52 3.95
CA SER A 26 10.60 7.63 2.68
C SER A 26 12.04 7.14 2.81
N ASP A 27 12.54 6.49 1.78
CA ASP A 27 13.94 6.04 1.71
C ASP A 27 14.77 6.89 0.75
N GLU A 28 14.25 8.01 0.30
CA GLU A 28 14.92 8.85 -0.70
C GLU A 28 16.30 9.36 -0.26
N SER A 29 16.49 9.50 1.04
CA SER A 29 17.78 9.95 1.59
C SER A 29 18.80 8.82 1.78
N GLY A 30 18.45 7.60 1.38
CA GLY A 30 19.31 6.43 1.59
C GLY A 30 18.95 5.59 2.80
N ALA A 31 18.16 6.13 3.72
CA ALA A 31 17.67 5.43 4.88
C ALA A 31 16.20 5.77 5.08
N TRP A 32 15.45 4.87 5.71
CA TRP A 32 14.05 5.12 5.99
C TRP A 32 13.90 6.22 7.04
N LYS A 33 13.09 7.20 6.72
CA LYS A 33 12.75 8.30 7.65
C LYS A 33 11.26 8.55 7.63
N CYS A 34 10.69 8.80 8.80
CA CYS A 34 9.32 9.28 8.90
C CYS A 34 9.31 10.75 8.50
N ILE A 35 8.66 11.05 7.39
CA ILE A 35 8.62 12.41 6.86
C ILE A 35 7.34 13.15 7.24
N HIS A 36 6.27 12.41 7.57
CA HIS A 36 5.01 13.00 7.97
C HIS A 36 4.28 12.11 8.96
N GLN A 37 3.52 12.73 9.84
CA GLN A 37 2.61 12.05 10.76
C GLN A 37 1.27 12.79 10.70
N VAL A 38 0.23 12.09 10.29
CA VAL A 38 -1.09 12.69 10.10
C VAL A 38 -2.09 11.96 10.97
N PRO A 39 -2.69 12.63 11.97
CA PRO A 39 -3.77 12.02 12.71
C PRO A 39 -4.95 11.71 11.80
N MET A 40 -5.53 10.53 11.95
CA MET A 40 -6.63 10.12 11.11
C MET A 40 -7.61 9.28 11.91
N ASP A 41 -8.86 9.70 11.93
CA ASP A 41 -9.93 8.97 12.59
C ASP A 41 -10.90 8.47 11.54
N LEU A 42 -10.82 7.18 11.26
CA LEU A 42 -11.71 6.50 10.32
C LEU A 42 -12.80 5.72 11.03
N SER A 43 -12.84 5.77 12.37
CA SER A 43 -13.81 5.02 13.16
C SER A 43 -15.16 5.72 13.28
N HIS A 44 -15.20 7.02 13.14
CA HIS A 44 -16.39 7.84 13.38
C HIS A 44 -16.91 8.54 12.14
N GLU A 45 -16.40 8.20 10.96
CA GLU A 45 -16.88 8.85 9.75
C GLU A 45 -18.31 8.44 9.43
N PRO A 46 -19.19 9.39 9.08
CA PRO A 46 -20.58 9.10 8.87
C PRO A 46 -20.85 8.33 7.58
N SER A 47 -19.96 8.36 6.61
CA SER A 47 -20.14 7.64 5.36
C SER A 47 -18.84 7.15 4.81
N MET A 48 -18.92 6.08 4.04
CA MET A 48 -17.76 5.52 3.35
C MET A 48 -17.15 6.54 2.39
N ASN A 49 -17.97 7.34 1.73
CA ASN A 49 -17.48 8.35 0.81
C ASN A 49 -16.57 9.38 1.49
N GLU A 50 -16.91 9.79 2.69
CA GLU A 50 -16.08 10.74 3.44
C GLU A 50 -14.77 10.10 3.89
N VAL A 51 -14.85 8.86 4.36
CA VAL A 51 -13.67 8.10 4.75
C VAL A 51 -12.69 8.02 3.58
N LEU A 52 -13.18 7.62 2.42
CA LEU A 52 -12.35 7.44 1.24
C LEU A 52 -11.82 8.77 0.72
N ARG A 53 -12.61 9.82 0.82
CA ARG A 53 -12.14 11.15 0.45
C ARG A 53 -10.97 11.59 1.32
N ASN A 54 -11.02 11.34 2.62
CA ASN A 54 -9.94 11.70 3.52
C ASN A 54 -8.67 10.92 3.19
N VAL A 55 -8.79 9.63 2.94
CA VAL A 55 -7.65 8.79 2.55
C VAL A 55 -7.07 9.26 1.21
N ARG A 56 -7.94 9.55 0.26
CA ARG A 56 -7.52 10.02 -1.06
C ARG A 56 -6.79 11.35 -0.98
N MET A 57 -7.29 12.27 -0.17
CA MET A 57 -6.62 13.56 0.03
C MET A 57 -5.24 13.38 0.63
N LEU A 58 -5.11 12.48 1.59
CA LEU A 58 -3.81 12.16 2.16
C LEU A 58 -2.80 11.74 1.10
N PHE A 59 -3.18 10.81 0.24
CA PHE A 59 -2.28 10.30 -0.78
C PHE A 59 -2.03 11.30 -1.91
N SER A 60 -2.97 12.18 -2.19
CA SER A 60 -2.75 13.24 -3.18
C SER A 60 -1.81 14.32 -2.67
N GLU A 61 -1.78 14.54 -1.36
CA GLU A 61 -0.88 15.50 -0.74
C GLU A 61 0.56 15.02 -0.73
N PHE A 62 0.76 13.72 -0.64
CA PHE A 62 2.10 13.14 -0.52
C PHE A 62 2.45 12.41 -1.81
N ASP A 63 2.99 13.16 -2.74
CA ASP A 63 3.37 12.66 -4.05
C ASP A 63 4.25 11.41 -3.95
N GLY A 64 3.91 10.41 -4.74
CA GLY A 64 4.64 9.15 -4.77
C GLY A 64 4.29 8.16 -3.67
N CYS A 65 3.38 8.52 -2.76
CA CYS A 65 2.93 7.60 -1.72
C CYS A 65 1.64 6.92 -2.17
N ASN A 66 1.73 5.67 -2.59
CA ASN A 66 0.59 4.90 -3.06
C ASN A 66 0.50 3.51 -2.42
N LEU A 67 1.17 3.30 -1.32
CA LEU A 67 1.11 2.05 -0.56
C LEU A 67 0.78 2.35 0.89
N LEU A 68 -0.26 1.68 1.41
CA LEU A 68 -0.74 1.85 2.77
C LEU A 68 -0.67 0.52 3.51
N VAL A 69 0.01 0.51 4.65
CA VAL A 69 0.11 -0.67 5.51
C VAL A 69 -1.01 -0.62 6.54
N LEU A 70 -1.81 -1.67 6.58
CA LEU A 70 -2.97 -1.83 7.47
C LEU A 70 -2.99 -3.23 8.05
N GLU A 71 -3.62 -3.40 9.21
CA GLU A 71 -3.85 -4.75 9.72
C GLU A 71 -4.81 -5.51 8.82
N ASN A 72 -5.91 -4.88 8.46
CA ASN A 72 -6.79 -5.45 7.47
C ASN A 72 -7.71 -4.37 6.88
N VAL A 73 -8.26 -4.66 5.70
CA VAL A 73 -9.30 -3.86 5.07
C VAL A 73 -10.24 -4.82 4.36
N GLN A 74 -11.54 -4.64 4.51
CA GLN A 74 -12.53 -5.59 3.99
C GLN A 74 -13.54 -4.91 3.09
N GLY A 75 -14.13 -5.72 2.22
CA GLY A 75 -15.29 -5.34 1.45
C GLY A 75 -15.07 -4.14 0.54
N ILE A 76 -16.03 -3.25 0.58
CA ILE A 76 -16.06 -2.08 -0.30
C ILE A 76 -14.85 -1.19 -0.13
N ALA A 77 -14.36 -1.03 1.10
CA ALA A 77 -13.20 -0.20 1.37
C ALA A 77 -11.97 -0.65 0.59
N GLY A 78 -11.72 -1.97 0.56
CA GLY A 78 -10.61 -2.52 -0.19
C GLY A 78 -10.73 -2.26 -1.69
N SER A 79 -11.94 -2.43 -2.23
CA SER A 79 -12.20 -2.19 -3.64
C SER A 79 -11.98 -0.72 -4.00
N TYR A 80 -12.43 0.19 -3.17
CA TYR A 80 -12.24 1.62 -3.42
C TYR A 80 -10.80 2.03 -3.38
N LEU A 81 -10.03 1.53 -2.41
CA LEU A 81 -8.60 1.82 -2.35
C LEU A 81 -7.90 1.34 -3.62
N SER A 82 -8.26 0.17 -4.09
CA SER A 82 -7.73 -0.37 -5.33
C SER A 82 -8.09 0.52 -6.53
N ASP A 83 -9.33 1.00 -6.58
CA ASP A 83 -9.79 1.88 -7.66
C ASP A 83 -9.01 3.19 -7.70
N PHE A 84 -8.56 3.67 -6.55
CA PHE A 84 -7.74 4.87 -6.47
C PHE A 84 -6.25 4.56 -6.62
N GLN A 85 -5.91 3.33 -6.98
CA GLN A 85 -4.53 2.88 -7.15
C GLN A 85 -3.70 2.97 -5.87
N ILE A 86 -4.37 2.80 -4.74
CA ILE A 86 -3.69 2.72 -3.46
C ILE A 86 -3.51 1.24 -3.13
N GLY A 87 -2.26 0.79 -3.13
CA GLY A 87 -1.94 -0.56 -2.73
C GLY A 87 -2.07 -0.73 -1.23
N VAL A 88 -2.46 -1.92 -0.79
CA VAL A 88 -2.58 -2.23 0.62
C VAL A 88 -1.67 -3.39 0.96
N TRP A 89 -0.88 -3.21 2.01
CA TRP A 89 -0.04 -4.27 2.55
C TRP A 89 -0.58 -4.64 3.93
N LYS A 90 -1.00 -5.89 4.10
CA LYS A 90 -1.50 -6.35 5.40
C LYS A 90 -0.36 -6.73 6.31
N PHE A 91 -0.41 -6.21 7.51
CA PHE A 91 0.54 -6.57 8.55
C PHE A 91 -0.15 -6.50 9.90
N LYS A 92 0.02 -7.56 10.70
CA LYS A 92 -0.55 -7.61 12.03
C LYS A 92 0.56 -7.59 13.05
N GLY A 93 0.48 -6.67 14.00
CA GLY A 93 1.43 -6.58 15.09
C GLY A 93 2.07 -5.22 15.22
N LEU A 94 3.19 -5.19 15.94
CA LEU A 94 3.96 -3.98 16.14
C LEU A 94 4.76 -3.63 14.90
N PHE A 95 4.76 -2.37 14.55
CA PHE A 95 5.57 -1.86 13.48
C PHE A 95 7.00 -1.64 13.99
N LEU A 96 7.91 -2.47 13.54
CA LEU A 96 9.34 -2.35 13.82
C LEU A 96 10.00 -1.79 12.58
N GLU A 97 10.03 -0.50 12.50
CA GLU A 97 10.39 0.35 11.38
C GLU A 97 11.15 -0.29 10.21
N GLU A 98 12.47 -0.41 10.35
CA GLU A 98 13.30 -0.76 9.21
C GLU A 98 13.08 -2.16 8.67
N GLY A 99 12.82 -3.11 9.54
CA GLY A 99 12.64 -4.50 9.13
C GLY A 99 11.48 -4.67 8.19
N LEU A 100 10.32 -4.13 8.56
CA LEU A 100 9.12 -4.22 7.74
C LEU A 100 9.26 -3.41 6.47
N LEU A 101 9.77 -2.19 6.57
CA LEU A 101 9.93 -1.31 5.42
C LEU A 101 10.85 -1.90 4.37
N ASN A 102 11.98 -2.46 4.79
CA ASN A 102 12.91 -3.12 3.88
C ASN A 102 12.28 -4.36 3.25
N HIS A 103 11.54 -5.12 4.02
CA HIS A 103 10.86 -6.29 3.48
C HIS A 103 9.85 -5.90 2.40
N ILE A 104 9.03 -4.90 2.67
CA ILE A 104 8.04 -4.42 1.69
C ILE A 104 8.74 -3.92 0.43
N ARG A 105 9.81 -3.14 0.58
CA ARG A 105 10.55 -2.63 -0.57
C ARG A 105 11.09 -3.77 -1.42
N GLN A 106 11.69 -4.76 -0.80
CA GLN A 106 12.23 -5.92 -1.51
C GLN A 106 11.16 -6.68 -2.27
N GLU A 107 10.01 -6.90 -1.66
CA GLU A 107 8.92 -7.62 -2.30
C GLU A 107 8.32 -6.84 -3.47
N VAL A 108 8.19 -5.53 -3.34
CA VAL A 108 7.70 -4.69 -4.42
C VAL A 108 8.69 -4.68 -5.59
N GLU A 109 9.98 -4.53 -5.31
CA GLU A 109 11.02 -4.55 -6.35
C GLU A 109 11.06 -5.89 -7.06
N LYS A 110 10.93 -6.97 -6.32
CA LYS A 110 10.88 -8.31 -6.88
C LYS A 110 9.68 -8.48 -7.81
N ALA A 111 8.53 -8.02 -7.42
CA ALA A 111 7.33 -8.10 -8.22
C ALA A 111 7.47 -7.31 -9.52
N ILE A 112 8.06 -6.13 -9.45
CA ILE A 112 8.32 -5.31 -10.63
C ILE A 112 9.28 -6.03 -11.58
N LEU A 113 10.35 -6.59 -11.03
CA LEU A 113 11.34 -7.30 -11.81
C LEU A 113 10.74 -8.54 -12.50
N GLU A 114 9.91 -9.28 -11.80
CA GLU A 114 9.22 -10.43 -12.36
C GLU A 114 8.30 -10.03 -13.50
N ARG A 115 7.61 -8.90 -13.37
CA ARG A 115 6.79 -8.37 -14.45
C ARG A 115 7.60 -8.03 -15.68
N GLU A 116 8.73 -7.39 -15.49
CA GLU A 116 9.61 -7.02 -16.61
C GLU A 116 10.15 -8.26 -17.31
N GLN A 117 10.58 -9.27 -16.55
CA GLN A 117 11.07 -10.51 -17.12
C GLN A 117 9.98 -11.25 -17.89
N MET A 118 8.78 -11.34 -17.32
CA MET A 118 7.65 -11.93 -18.01
C MET A 118 7.34 -11.21 -19.31
N HIS A 119 7.37 -9.91 -19.28
CA HIS A 119 7.09 -9.08 -20.43
C HIS A 119 8.12 -9.31 -21.53
N MET A 120 9.37 -9.37 -21.17
CA MET A 120 10.47 -9.62 -22.12
C MET A 120 10.39 -11.02 -22.74
N VAL A 121 10.17 -12.02 -21.91
CA VAL A 121 10.11 -13.40 -22.37
C VAL A 121 8.88 -13.63 -23.25
N ALA A 122 7.80 -12.97 -22.95
CA ALA A 122 6.54 -13.17 -23.64
C ALA A 122 6.43 -12.37 -24.94
N ALA A 123 7.29 -11.41 -25.18
CA ALA A 123 7.21 -10.57 -26.36
C ALA A 123 7.13 -11.35 -27.68
N PRO A 124 7.89 -12.43 -27.89
CA PRO A 124 7.79 -13.21 -29.14
C PRO A 124 6.54 -14.08 -29.24
N GLN A 125 5.79 -14.22 -28.18
CA GLN A 125 4.62 -15.08 -28.11
C GLN A 125 3.40 -14.30 -27.70
N ILE A 126 3.03 -13.37 -28.52
CA ILE A 126 2.05 -12.35 -28.15
C ILE A 126 0.73 -12.93 -27.67
N GLY A 127 0.21 -13.94 -28.36
CA GLY A 127 -1.08 -14.52 -28.00
C GLY A 127 -1.09 -15.16 -26.62
N LEU A 128 -0.07 -15.93 -26.33
CA LEU A 128 0.06 -16.60 -25.03
C LEU A 128 0.35 -15.58 -23.94
N ALA A 129 1.14 -14.59 -24.26
CA ALA A 129 1.50 -13.56 -23.32
C ALA A 129 0.28 -12.82 -22.78
N LYS A 130 -0.65 -12.52 -23.66
CA LYS A 130 -1.86 -11.80 -23.22
C LYS A 130 -2.67 -12.58 -22.23
N LYS A 131 -2.83 -13.88 -22.45
CA LYS A 131 -3.58 -14.70 -21.52
C LYS A 131 -2.92 -14.80 -20.17
N ARG A 132 -1.62 -15.02 -20.17
CA ARG A 132 -0.88 -15.09 -18.91
C ARG A 132 -0.94 -13.79 -18.15
N HIS A 133 -0.83 -12.72 -18.87
CA HIS A 133 -0.81 -11.40 -18.27
C HIS A 133 -2.04 -11.14 -17.43
N ARG A 134 -3.19 -11.60 -17.88
CA ARG A 134 -4.41 -11.42 -17.13
C ARG A 134 -4.51 -12.31 -15.92
N LYS A 135 -3.92 -13.49 -15.98
CA LYS A 135 -3.94 -14.41 -14.85
C LYS A 135 -2.96 -14.04 -13.78
N ASP A 136 -1.83 -13.58 -14.21
CA ASP A 136 -0.70 -13.35 -13.33
C ASP A 136 -0.66 -11.94 -12.83
N LYS A 137 -1.76 -11.37 -12.54
CA LYS A 137 -1.75 -10.02 -12.02
C LYS A 137 -0.81 -9.95 -10.84
N PRO A 138 0.34 -9.36 -11.01
CA PRO A 138 1.36 -9.36 -9.98
C PRO A 138 1.02 -8.48 -8.80
N TYR A 139 -0.01 -7.75 -8.96
CA TYR A 139 -0.35 -6.79 -7.96
C TYR A 139 -1.06 -7.34 -6.80
N LYS A 140 -1.10 -8.60 -6.66
CA LYS A 140 -1.64 -9.22 -5.47
C LYS A 140 -0.89 -8.87 -4.24
N ILE A 141 0.31 -8.38 -4.38
CA ILE A 141 1.03 -7.87 -3.23
C ILE A 141 0.54 -6.49 -2.83
N ASN A 142 -0.07 -5.76 -3.74
CA ASN A 142 -0.59 -4.43 -3.46
C ASN A 142 -2.05 -4.45 -3.07
N VAL A 143 -2.74 -5.48 -3.48
CA VAL A 143 -4.17 -5.63 -3.23
C VAL A 143 -4.38 -6.90 -2.47
N LEU A 144 -5.02 -6.81 -1.39
CA LEU A 144 -5.15 -7.95 -0.53
C LEU A 144 -6.41 -8.76 -0.75
#